data_ad5311580eb926b5d9bef78be0fe285d
#
_entry.id   ad5311580eb926b5d9bef78be0fe285d
#
_cell.length_a   1.000
_cell.length_b   1.000
_cell.length_c   1.000
_cell.angle_alpha   90.00
_cell.angle_beta   90.00
_cell.angle_gamma   90.00
#
_symmetry.space_group_name_H-M   'P 1'
#
loop_
_entity.id
_entity.type
_entity.pdbx_description
1 polymer ?
#
loop_
_entity_poly.entity_id
_entity_poly.type
_entity_poly.pdbx_seq_one_letter_code
_entity_poly.pdbx_strand_id
1 'polypeptide(L)'
;MSQNGVSGQPISMGFAGSPHRYLTTTTRVNALVPIEEAKVKNWEMGNRFPFNAQNPYFHMDAFAYPDAYTTGSLGAAVLQAPGIHWNQAYANKSWSFLERGKISLRLDGHNLPWKRPNVSAPNTTFNLNNPGAFARFTGTVGDFSNFGSARANVQGALRVEF
;
A
#
# COMPACT_ATOMS: atom_id res chain seq x y z
N MET A 1 -5.88 5.82 22.22
CA MET A 1 -5.70 5.96 20.76
C MET A 1 -4.25 5.65 20.46
N SER A 2 -3.98 4.74 19.57
CA SER A 2 -2.63 4.39 19.14
C SER A 2 -2.51 4.65 17.64
N GLN A 3 -1.43 5.27 17.22
CA GLN A 3 -1.12 5.51 15.80
C GLN A 3 0.27 4.95 15.52
N ASN A 4 0.36 4.10 14.53
CA ASN A 4 1.61 3.57 14.02
C ASN A 4 1.68 3.82 12.51
N GLY A 5 2.81 4.35 12.06
CA GLY A 5 3.07 4.57 10.64
C GLY A 5 4.44 4.02 10.27
N VAL A 6 4.53 3.37 9.15
CA VAL A 6 5.79 2.91 8.56
C VAL A 6 5.95 3.62 7.23
N SER A 7 7.13 4.21 7.00
CA SER A 7 7.48 4.79 5.70
C SER A 7 7.44 3.71 4.62
N GLY A 8 7.18 4.11 3.38
CA GLY A 8 7.15 3.18 2.26
C GLY A 8 8.46 2.41 2.13
N GLN A 9 8.35 1.13 1.82
CA GLN A 9 9.52 0.29 1.57
C GLN A 9 10.26 0.76 0.31
N PRO A 10 11.60 0.78 0.31
CA PRO A 10 12.38 1.02 -0.88
C PRO A 10 12.13 -0.11 -1.89
N ILE A 11 11.89 0.24 -3.14
CA ILE A 11 11.64 -0.70 -4.23
C ILE A 11 12.59 -0.45 -5.38
N SER A 12 12.95 -1.53 -6.06
CA SER A 12 13.74 -1.49 -7.29
C SER A 12 12.85 -1.82 -8.47
N MET A 13 13.09 -1.17 -9.59
CA MET A 13 12.37 -1.45 -10.83
C MET A 13 13.28 -2.23 -11.77
N GLY A 14 12.77 -3.35 -12.25
CA GLY A 14 13.37 -4.14 -13.30
C GLY A 14 12.46 -4.19 -14.53
N PHE A 15 12.92 -4.78 -15.61
CA PHE A 15 12.09 -5.00 -16.77
C PHE A 15 11.97 -6.49 -17.14
N ALA A 16 10.86 -6.83 -17.80
CA ALA A 16 10.63 -8.17 -18.29
C ALA A 16 11.38 -8.38 -19.60
N GLY A 17 12.07 -9.50 -19.68
CA GLY A 17 12.90 -9.86 -20.83
C GLY A 17 14.34 -9.34 -20.71
N SER A 18 15.23 -10.01 -21.38
CA SER A 18 16.61 -9.52 -21.54
C SER A 18 16.70 -8.99 -22.97
N PRO A 19 16.80 -7.68 -23.17
CA PRO A 19 17.03 -7.14 -24.52
C PRO A 19 18.39 -7.58 -25.04
N HIS A 20 19.24 -8.11 -24.15
CA HIS A 20 20.61 -8.50 -24.50
C HIS A 20 20.93 -9.87 -23.95
N ARG A 21 21.20 -10.80 -24.84
CA ARG A 21 21.55 -12.21 -24.55
C ARG A 21 22.72 -12.43 -23.60
N TYR A 22 23.47 -11.39 -23.29
CA TYR A 22 24.74 -11.47 -22.56
C TYR A 22 24.77 -10.77 -21.19
N LEU A 23 23.68 -10.09 -20.79
CA LEU A 23 23.62 -9.50 -19.45
C LEU A 23 22.81 -10.41 -18.53
N THR A 24 23.52 -11.13 -17.69
CA THR A 24 22.95 -12.05 -16.67
C THR A 24 22.53 -11.34 -15.37
N THR A 25 22.81 -10.05 -15.25
CA THR A 25 22.47 -9.23 -14.05
C THR A 25 21.17 -8.50 -14.25
N THR A 26 20.49 -8.26 -13.16
CA THR A 26 19.24 -7.47 -13.07
C THR A 26 19.38 -6.14 -13.84
N THR A 27 18.84 -6.13 -15.03
CA THR A 27 18.82 -4.96 -15.89
C THR A 27 17.83 -3.95 -15.32
N ARG A 28 18.30 -2.73 -15.16
CA ARG A 28 17.50 -1.61 -14.63
C ARG A 28 16.95 -0.80 -15.79
N VAL A 29 15.84 -0.13 -15.57
CA VAL A 29 15.28 0.82 -16.51
C VAL A 29 16.03 2.16 -16.45
N ASN A 30 15.91 2.96 -17.51
CA ASN A 30 16.29 4.37 -17.47
C ASN A 30 15.16 5.19 -16.85
N ALA A 31 15.50 6.13 -16.00
CA ALA A 31 14.59 7.19 -15.57
C ALA A 31 14.72 8.37 -16.55
N LEU A 32 13.61 8.76 -17.16
CA LEU A 32 13.54 9.89 -18.11
C LEU A 32 13.23 11.22 -17.42
N VAL A 33 12.64 11.15 -16.24
CA VAL A 33 12.29 12.31 -15.41
C VAL A 33 12.75 12.10 -13.97
N PRO A 34 12.84 13.15 -13.16
CA PRO A 34 13.07 13.02 -11.72
C PRO A 34 12.04 12.09 -11.06
N ILE A 35 12.47 11.31 -10.09
CA ILE A 35 11.62 10.28 -9.44
C ILE A 35 10.35 10.88 -8.84
N GLU A 36 10.42 12.09 -8.30
CA GLU A 36 9.26 12.78 -7.72
C GLU A 36 8.18 13.08 -8.76
N GLU A 37 8.58 13.32 -10.01
CA GLU A 37 7.68 13.59 -11.13
C GLU A 37 7.13 12.29 -11.74
N ALA A 38 7.87 11.19 -11.59
CA ALA A 38 7.43 9.87 -12.06
C ALA A 38 6.23 9.33 -11.27
N LYS A 39 5.98 9.85 -10.07
CA LYS A 39 4.91 9.41 -9.19
C LYS A 39 3.58 10.05 -9.58
N VAL A 40 2.55 9.23 -9.71
CA VAL A 40 1.19 9.70 -10.01
C VAL A 40 0.61 10.45 -8.81
N LYS A 41 0.21 11.71 -9.01
CA LYS A 41 -0.49 12.48 -7.99
C LYS A 41 -1.90 11.91 -7.76
N ASN A 42 -2.32 11.85 -6.49
CA ASN A 42 -3.65 11.36 -6.10
C ASN A 42 -3.95 9.92 -6.58
N TRP A 43 -2.93 9.08 -6.72
CA TRP A 43 -3.07 7.67 -7.11
C TRP A 43 -4.08 6.92 -6.22
N GLU A 44 -4.21 7.30 -4.95
CA GLU A 44 -5.13 6.71 -3.99
C GLU A 44 -6.61 6.92 -4.34
N MET A 45 -6.95 7.93 -5.12
CA MET A 45 -8.34 8.27 -5.43
C MET A 45 -9.04 7.18 -6.24
N GLY A 46 -8.32 6.53 -7.17
CA GLY A 46 -8.83 5.40 -7.93
C GLY A 46 -8.69 4.06 -7.20
N ASN A 47 -7.91 4.02 -6.12
CA ASN A 47 -7.67 2.81 -5.32
C ASN A 47 -8.44 2.82 -4.00
N ARG A 48 -9.60 3.49 -3.94
CA ARG A 48 -10.50 3.48 -2.79
C ARG A 48 -11.28 2.17 -2.70
N PHE A 49 -11.98 2.03 -1.61
CA PHE A 49 -12.84 0.87 -1.38
C PHE A 49 -14.08 0.82 -2.32
N PRO A 50 -14.44 -0.37 -2.90
CA PRO A 50 -13.64 -1.59 -2.89
C PRO A 50 -12.29 -1.37 -3.57
N PHE A 51 -11.24 -2.04 -3.12
CA PHE A 51 -9.89 -1.89 -3.67
C PHE A 51 -9.92 -2.15 -5.18
N ASN A 52 -9.53 -1.16 -5.93
CA ASN A 52 -9.43 -1.23 -7.38
C ASN A 52 -8.00 -0.87 -7.80
N ALA A 53 -7.26 -1.83 -8.26
CA ALA A 53 -5.87 -1.68 -8.69
C ALA A 53 -5.74 -0.99 -10.08
N GLN A 54 -6.72 -0.18 -10.50
CA GLN A 54 -6.75 0.39 -11.84
C GLN A 54 -5.75 1.54 -12.03
N ASN A 55 -5.49 2.32 -11.00
CA ASN A 55 -4.56 3.44 -11.13
C ASN A 55 -3.12 2.98 -10.88
N PRO A 56 -2.19 3.28 -11.79
CA PRO A 56 -0.78 3.03 -11.57
C PRO A 56 -0.24 3.98 -10.48
N TYR A 57 0.81 3.54 -9.79
CA TYR A 57 1.51 4.38 -8.81
C TYR A 57 2.58 5.25 -9.43
N PHE A 58 3.13 4.81 -10.55
CA PHE A 58 4.11 5.55 -11.35
C PHE A 58 3.61 5.71 -12.79
N HIS A 59 3.98 6.81 -13.41
CA HIS A 59 3.80 7.03 -14.84
C HIS A 59 4.74 6.11 -15.62
N MET A 60 4.21 5.39 -16.62
CA MET A 60 5.02 4.46 -17.42
C MET A 60 5.98 5.19 -18.36
N ASP A 61 5.57 6.33 -18.88
CA ASP A 61 6.34 7.21 -19.76
C ASP A 61 7.52 7.91 -19.07
N ALA A 62 7.56 7.85 -17.75
CA ALA A 62 8.70 8.30 -16.96
C ALA A 62 9.92 7.35 -17.03
N PHE A 63 9.76 6.18 -17.64
CA PHE A 63 10.78 5.13 -17.70
C PHE A 63 10.97 4.61 -19.13
N ALA A 64 12.17 4.17 -19.44
CA ALA A 64 12.50 3.55 -20.72
C ALA A 64 13.42 2.35 -20.56
N TYR A 65 13.45 1.50 -21.57
CA TYR A 65 14.50 0.48 -21.65
C TYR A 65 15.87 1.16 -21.82
N PRO A 66 16.92 0.60 -21.21
CA PRO A 66 18.27 1.05 -21.47
C PRO A 66 18.69 0.76 -22.91
N ASP A 67 19.66 1.50 -23.38
CA ASP A 67 20.29 1.22 -24.67
C ASP A 67 20.99 -0.15 -24.67
N ALA A 68 21.20 -0.68 -25.87
CA ALA A 68 21.87 -1.95 -26.04
C ALA A 68 23.22 -1.97 -25.31
N TYR A 69 23.48 -3.04 -24.59
CA TYR A 69 24.73 -3.26 -23.82
C TYR A 69 24.99 -2.25 -22.68
N THR A 70 23.97 -1.51 -22.25
CA THR A 70 24.07 -0.58 -21.11
C THR A 70 23.23 -1.06 -19.95
N THR A 71 23.59 -0.63 -18.74
CA THR A 71 22.75 -0.73 -17.56
C THR A 71 21.92 0.54 -17.43
N GLY A 72 20.62 0.41 -17.10
CA GLY A 72 19.78 1.58 -16.92
C GLY A 72 20.25 2.51 -15.81
N SER A 73 19.89 3.77 -15.94
CA SER A 73 20.30 4.85 -15.02
C SER A 73 19.57 4.82 -13.67
N LEU A 74 18.44 4.13 -13.57
CA LEU A 74 17.68 4.06 -12.31
C LEU A 74 18.45 3.24 -11.27
N GLY A 75 18.78 3.86 -10.14
CA GLY A 75 19.44 3.19 -9.03
C GLY A 75 18.62 2.06 -8.41
N ALA A 76 19.29 1.18 -7.64
CA ALA A 76 18.58 0.21 -6.82
C ALA A 76 17.89 0.90 -5.64
N ALA A 77 16.67 0.47 -5.30
CA ALA A 77 15.95 0.91 -4.10
C ALA A 77 15.74 2.43 -3.98
N VAL A 78 15.75 3.15 -5.11
CA VAL A 78 15.55 4.62 -5.14
C VAL A 78 14.07 5.01 -5.17
N LEU A 79 13.20 4.09 -5.58
CA LEU A 79 11.77 4.29 -5.54
C LEU A 79 11.21 3.91 -4.17
N GLN A 80 10.13 4.54 -3.78
CA GLN A 80 9.45 4.23 -2.52
C GLN A 80 8.02 3.80 -2.77
N ALA A 81 7.63 2.68 -2.17
CA ALA A 81 6.24 2.25 -2.09
C ALA A 81 5.43 3.20 -1.19
N PRO A 82 4.09 3.17 -1.25
CA PRO A 82 3.26 3.91 -0.31
C PRO A 82 3.55 3.50 1.14
N GLY A 83 3.56 4.47 2.03
CA GLY A 83 3.63 4.20 3.46
C GLY A 83 2.37 3.49 3.97
N ILE A 84 2.51 2.75 5.05
CA ILE A 84 1.44 2.02 5.70
C ILE A 84 1.10 2.72 7.02
N HIS A 85 -0.18 2.93 7.28
CA HIS A 85 -0.67 3.56 8.49
C HIS A 85 -1.69 2.68 9.20
N TRP A 86 -1.48 2.46 10.48
CA TRP A 86 -2.44 1.78 11.35
C TRP A 86 -2.88 2.71 12.47
N ASN A 87 -4.18 2.86 12.61
CA ASN A 87 -4.77 3.61 13.69
C ASN A 87 -5.77 2.71 14.42
N GLN A 88 -5.68 2.70 15.73
CA GLN A 88 -6.64 2.01 16.58
C GLN A 88 -7.21 2.99 17.59
N ALA A 89 -8.51 2.99 17.74
CA ALA A 89 -9.21 3.75 18.76
C ALA A 89 -10.24 2.84 19.42
N TYR A 90 -10.40 2.98 20.72
CA TYR A 90 -11.46 2.30 21.44
C TYR A 90 -12.18 3.27 22.39
N ALA A 91 -13.45 3.03 22.59
CA ALA A 91 -14.26 3.67 23.60
C ALA A 91 -14.97 2.60 24.41
N ASN A 92 -14.96 2.75 25.71
CA ASN A 92 -15.67 1.85 26.62
C ASN A 92 -16.48 2.67 27.61
N LYS A 93 -17.74 2.29 27.80
CA LYS A 93 -18.63 2.87 28.78
C LYS A 93 -19.34 1.77 29.55
N SER A 94 -19.34 1.88 30.85
CA SER A 94 -20.03 0.94 31.74
C SER A 94 -21.04 1.69 32.58
N TRP A 95 -22.17 1.05 32.82
CA TRP A 95 -23.22 1.51 33.69
C TRP A 95 -23.53 0.39 34.71
N SER A 96 -23.60 0.75 35.98
CA SER A 96 -24.11 -0.16 37.00
C SER A 96 -25.62 0.03 37.15
N PHE A 97 -26.34 -1.06 37.23
CA PHE A 97 -27.77 -1.06 37.49
C PHE A 97 -28.06 -2.09 38.56
N LEU A 98 -28.94 -1.75 39.50
CA LEU A 98 -29.18 -2.55 40.69
C LEU A 98 -27.88 -2.79 41.49
N GLU A 99 -27.93 -3.54 42.57
CA GLU A 99 -26.77 -3.76 43.43
C GLU A 99 -25.68 -4.67 42.83
N ARG A 100 -26.00 -5.47 41.82
CA ARG A 100 -25.08 -6.46 41.25
C ARG A 100 -25.01 -6.45 39.74
N GLY A 101 -25.80 -5.64 39.03
CA GLY A 101 -25.85 -5.61 37.58
C GLY A 101 -24.90 -4.59 36.98
N LYS A 102 -24.25 -4.92 35.91
CA LYS A 102 -23.38 -4.04 35.13
C LYS A 102 -23.58 -4.25 33.64
N ILE A 103 -23.75 -3.18 32.90
CA ILE A 103 -23.77 -3.18 31.43
C ILE A 103 -22.54 -2.45 30.96
N SER A 104 -21.78 -3.05 30.05
CA SER A 104 -20.59 -2.45 29.43
C SER A 104 -20.75 -2.45 27.91
N LEU A 105 -20.60 -1.28 27.30
CA LEU A 105 -20.54 -1.10 25.85
C LEU A 105 -19.12 -0.76 25.46
N ARG A 106 -18.55 -1.51 24.54
CA ARG A 106 -17.25 -1.26 23.96
C ARG A 106 -17.37 -1.06 22.46
N LEU A 107 -16.71 -0.04 21.95
CA LEU A 107 -16.54 0.23 20.52
C LEU A 107 -15.06 0.24 20.21
N ASP A 108 -14.64 -0.56 19.24
CA ASP A 108 -13.28 -0.62 18.73
C ASP A 108 -13.28 -0.18 17.27
N GLY A 109 -12.44 0.79 16.95
CA GLY A 109 -12.23 1.27 15.59
C GLY A 109 -10.80 1.02 15.13
N HIS A 110 -10.66 0.44 13.95
CA HIS A 110 -9.37 0.14 13.32
C HIS A 110 -9.24 0.90 12.00
N ASN A 111 -8.07 1.44 11.70
CA ASN A 111 -7.76 2.18 10.49
C ASN A 111 -8.68 3.38 10.20
N LEU A 112 -9.04 4.13 11.24
CA LEU A 112 -9.82 5.36 11.13
C LEU A 112 -8.91 6.60 11.19
N PRO A 113 -9.14 7.66 10.40
CA PRO A 113 -10.03 7.79 9.25
C PRO A 113 -9.40 7.18 7.99
N TRP A 114 -10.17 6.43 7.25
CA TRP A 114 -9.75 5.66 6.07
C TRP A 114 -9.77 6.49 4.79
N LYS A 115 -8.75 7.22 4.51
CA LYS A 115 -8.66 7.91 3.22
C LYS A 115 -8.19 6.97 2.09
N ARG A 116 -7.40 5.95 2.42
CA ARG A 116 -6.86 4.97 1.47
C ARG A 116 -6.66 3.62 2.16
N PRO A 117 -6.76 2.50 1.43
CA PRO A 117 -6.34 1.21 1.97
C PRO A 117 -4.82 1.17 2.13
N ASN A 118 -4.34 0.38 3.06
CA ASN A 118 -2.94 -0.01 3.09
C ASN A 118 -2.69 -0.99 1.95
N VAL A 119 -1.82 -0.64 1.02
CA VAL A 119 -1.57 -1.42 -0.18
C VAL A 119 -0.19 -2.07 -0.12
N SER A 120 -0.05 -3.21 -0.81
CA SER A 120 1.24 -3.84 -1.04
C SER A 120 2.13 -2.95 -1.92
N ALA A 121 3.39 -3.34 -2.10
CA ALA A 121 4.22 -2.67 -3.10
C ALA A 121 3.59 -2.80 -4.49
N PRO A 122 3.69 -1.76 -5.34
CA PRO A 122 3.22 -1.84 -6.71
C PRO A 122 4.08 -2.82 -7.52
N ASN A 123 3.53 -3.33 -8.62
CA ASN A 123 4.29 -4.14 -9.56
C ASN A 123 5.40 -3.29 -10.20
N THR A 124 6.65 -3.67 -9.97
CA THR A 124 7.83 -2.94 -10.45
C THR A 124 8.43 -3.51 -11.73
N THR A 125 7.72 -4.43 -12.39
CA THR A 125 8.17 -5.00 -13.66
C THR A 125 7.75 -4.10 -14.82
N PHE A 126 8.74 -3.43 -15.43
CA PHE A 126 8.53 -2.60 -16.61
C PHE A 126 8.42 -3.51 -17.84
N ASN A 127 7.30 -3.45 -18.55
CA ASN A 127 7.03 -4.27 -19.73
C ASN A 127 6.13 -3.51 -20.71
N LEU A 128 6.69 -3.09 -21.85
CA LEU A 128 5.92 -2.39 -22.88
C LEU A 128 4.85 -3.27 -23.55
N ASN A 129 5.02 -4.59 -23.53
CA ASN A 129 4.02 -5.52 -24.05
C ASN A 129 2.82 -5.71 -23.11
N ASN A 130 2.96 -5.33 -21.85
CA ASN A 130 1.89 -5.39 -20.87
C ASN A 130 1.86 -4.11 -20.00
N PRO A 131 1.57 -2.95 -20.60
CA PRO A 131 1.58 -1.67 -19.89
C PRO A 131 0.51 -1.62 -18.79
N GLY A 132 -0.56 -2.39 -18.95
CA GLY A 132 -1.65 -2.43 -18.00
C GLY A 132 -1.30 -3.04 -16.64
N ALA A 133 -0.22 -3.77 -16.50
CA ALA A 133 0.23 -4.35 -15.23
C ALA A 133 1.27 -3.50 -14.51
N PHE A 134 1.89 -2.54 -15.20
CA PHE A 134 2.97 -1.74 -14.65
C PHE A 134 2.49 -0.82 -13.53
N ALA A 135 3.26 -0.74 -12.46
CA ALA A 135 3.05 0.12 -11.30
C ALA A 135 1.68 -0.03 -10.61
N ARG A 136 0.95 -1.10 -10.88
CA ARG A 136 -0.33 -1.39 -10.23
C ARG A 136 -0.13 -2.18 -8.96
N PHE A 137 -1.03 -1.96 -8.02
CA PHE A 137 -1.04 -2.70 -6.76
C PHE A 137 -1.67 -4.07 -6.97
N THR A 138 -1.02 -5.10 -6.44
CA THR A 138 -1.48 -6.49 -6.54
C THR A 138 -2.37 -6.92 -5.39
N GLY A 139 -2.40 -6.13 -4.31
CA GLY A 139 -3.19 -6.45 -3.14
C GLY A 139 -3.13 -5.38 -2.05
N THR A 140 -3.77 -5.66 -0.95
CA THR A 140 -3.72 -4.87 0.27
C THR A 140 -2.83 -5.54 1.31
N VAL A 141 -2.16 -4.76 2.12
CA VAL A 141 -1.44 -5.27 3.29
C VAL A 141 -2.47 -5.50 4.38
N GLY A 142 -2.56 -6.73 4.87
CA GLY A 142 -3.40 -7.08 6.02
C GLY A 142 -2.97 -6.31 7.27
N ASP A 143 -3.91 -6.05 8.15
CA ASP A 143 -3.64 -5.56 9.48
C ASP A 143 -2.90 -6.64 10.29
N PHE A 144 -1.91 -6.27 11.08
CA PHE A 144 -1.26 -7.16 12.06
C PHE A 144 -2.19 -7.54 13.23
N SER A 145 -3.32 -6.87 13.37
CA SER A 145 -4.40 -7.36 14.22
C SER A 145 -5.10 -8.52 13.51
N ASN A 146 -5.44 -9.57 14.22
CA ASN A 146 -6.11 -10.79 13.74
C ASN A 146 -7.41 -10.57 12.95
N PHE A 147 -7.73 -9.34 12.60
CA PHE A 147 -8.94 -8.94 11.88
C PHE A 147 -8.77 -8.85 10.35
N GLY A 148 -7.57 -9.13 9.83
CA GLY A 148 -7.33 -9.41 8.40
C GLY A 148 -7.72 -8.31 7.40
N SER A 149 -8.01 -7.11 7.85
CA SER A 149 -8.54 -6.06 7.00
C SER A 149 -7.62 -4.84 6.96
N ALA A 150 -7.07 -4.57 5.78
CA ALA A 150 -6.43 -3.29 5.49
C ALA A 150 -7.41 -2.10 5.46
N ARG A 151 -8.67 -2.36 5.80
CA ARG A 151 -9.81 -1.45 5.70
C ARG A 151 -10.18 -0.89 7.05
N ALA A 152 -10.85 0.24 7.04
CA ALA A 152 -11.52 0.74 8.23
C ALA A 152 -12.56 -0.27 8.72
N ASN A 153 -12.51 -0.58 9.99
CA ASN A 153 -13.43 -1.49 10.65
C ASN A 153 -13.86 -0.89 11.99
N VAL A 154 -15.14 -1.01 12.29
CA VAL A 154 -15.69 -0.64 13.59
C VAL A 154 -16.41 -1.85 14.15
N GLN A 155 -16.08 -2.23 15.37
CA GLN A 155 -16.69 -3.34 16.08
C GLN A 155 -17.33 -2.83 17.36
N GLY A 156 -18.49 -3.37 17.70
CA GLY A 156 -19.17 -3.10 18.95
C GLY A 156 -19.36 -4.38 19.76
N ALA A 157 -19.13 -4.31 21.05
CA ALA A 157 -19.41 -5.40 21.99
C ALA A 157 -20.26 -4.88 23.15
N LEU A 158 -21.32 -5.60 23.48
CA LEU A 158 -22.15 -5.37 24.64
C LEU A 158 -21.97 -6.55 25.63
N ARG A 159 -21.65 -6.22 26.86
CA ARG A 159 -21.52 -7.20 27.95
C ARG A 159 -22.49 -6.85 29.05
N VAL A 160 -23.25 -7.83 29.50
CA VAL A 160 -24.15 -7.73 30.63
C VAL A 160 -23.70 -8.71 31.68
N GLU A 161 -23.52 -8.24 32.89
CA GLU A 161 -23.14 -9.01 34.08
C GLU A 161 -24.26 -8.88 35.13
N PHE A 162 -24.60 -9.98 35.79
CA PHE A 162 -25.61 -10.04 36.83
C PHE A 162 -25.02 -10.51 38.18
#